data_27e64edd68b5358dca0a1d6f70847c95
#
_entry.id   27e64edd68b5358dca0a1d6f70847c95
#
_cell.length_a   1.000
_cell.length_b   1.000
_cell.length_c   1.000
_cell.angle_alpha   90.00
_cell.angle_beta   90.00
_cell.angle_gamma   90.00
#
_symmetry.space_group_name_H-M   'P 1'
#
loop_
_entity.id
_entity.type
_entity.pdbx_description
1 polymer ?
#
loop_
_entity_poly.entity_id
_entity_poly.type
_entity_poly.pdbx_seq_one_letter_code
_entity_poly.pdbx_strand_id
1 'polypeptide(L)' 'MIQSFLLTIYATYGILFTVPTEYPTYKQCVYHGEQIMEERMKSRNPPRLPTRYECKEK' A
#
# COMPACT_ATOMS: atom_id res chain seq x y z
N MET A 1 -3.47 14.27 -19.94
CA MET A 1 -3.68 12.90 -19.44
C MET A 1 -3.70 12.88 -17.93
N ILE A 2 -4.65 12.14 -17.39
CA ILE A 2 -4.74 12.00 -15.94
C ILE A 2 -3.90 10.78 -15.56
N GLN A 3 -2.87 11.01 -14.76
CA GLN A 3 -2.09 9.90 -14.22
C GLN A 3 -2.76 9.39 -12.97
N SER A 4 -2.73 8.10 -12.78
CA SER A 4 -3.23 7.49 -11.57
C SER A 4 -2.25 6.42 -11.11
N PHE A 5 -2.22 6.20 -9.81
CA PHE A 5 -1.30 5.26 -9.19
C PHE A 5 -2.07 4.23 -8.38
N LEU A 6 -1.60 3.01 -8.44
CA LEU A 6 -2.17 1.92 -7.67
C LEU A 6 -1.23 1.54 -6.54
N LEU A 7 -1.80 1.34 -5.37
CA LEU A 7 -1.03 0.98 -4.18
C LEU A 7 -1.16 -0.52 -3.93
N THR A 8 -0.02 -1.21 -3.86
CA THR A 8 0.02 -2.63 -3.58
C THR A 8 0.82 -2.86 -2.32
N ILE A 9 0.27 -3.63 -1.40
CA ILE A 9 0.93 -3.97 -0.15
C ILE A 9 1.49 -5.37 -0.25
N TYR A 10 2.76 -5.52 0.10
CA TYR A 10 3.48 -6.80 0.00
C TYR A 10 3.77 -7.37 1.38
N ALA A 11 3.69 -8.67 1.47
CA ALA A 11 4.16 -9.42 2.64
C ALA A 11 5.41 -10.20 2.25
N THR A 12 5.97 -10.95 3.19
CA THR A 12 7.20 -11.69 2.98
C THR A 12 7.12 -12.65 1.79
N TYR A 13 5.95 -13.22 1.55
CA TYR A 13 5.78 -14.24 0.52
C TYR A 13 4.98 -13.78 -0.70
N GLY A 14 4.78 -12.48 -0.87
CA GLY A 14 4.12 -11.97 -2.05
C GLY A 14 3.15 -10.85 -1.76
N ILE A 15 2.20 -10.66 -2.68
CA ILE A 15 1.22 -9.60 -2.58
C ILE A 15 0.21 -9.91 -1.49
N LEU A 16 0.09 -8.99 -0.53
CA LEU A 16 -0.90 -9.12 0.52
C LEU A 16 -2.28 -8.68 0.00
N PHE A 17 -2.34 -7.47 -0.56
CA PHE A 17 -3.53 -6.98 -1.22
C PHE A 17 -3.20 -5.74 -2.03
N THR A 18 -4.07 -5.42 -2.98
CA THR A 18 -3.98 -4.19 -3.76
C THR A 18 -5.14 -3.30 -3.35
N VAL A 19 -4.82 -2.05 -3.00
CA VAL A 19 -5.85 -1.08 -2.64
C VAL A 19 -6.69 -0.76 -3.88
N PRO A 20 -8.03 -0.88 -3.79
CA PRO A 20 -8.88 -0.65 -4.97
C PRO A 20 -9.00 0.81 -5.38
N THR A 21 -8.46 1.73 -4.60
CA THR A 21 -8.54 3.15 -4.87
C THR A 21 -7.35 3.60 -5.71
N GLU A 22 -7.61 4.41 -6.74
CA GLU A 22 -6.55 5.00 -7.53
C GLU A 22 -6.21 6.38 -6.95
N TYR A 23 -4.93 6.67 -6.91
CA TYR A 23 -4.44 7.94 -6.36
C TYR A 23 -3.98 8.86 -7.48
N PRO A 24 -4.34 10.15 -7.43
CA PRO A 24 -4.00 11.08 -8.51
C PRO A 24 -2.52 11.45 -8.56
N THR A 25 -1.79 11.31 -7.47
CA THR A 25 -0.37 11.63 -7.43
C THR A 25 0.42 10.53 -6.73
N TYR A 26 1.67 10.42 -7.11
CA TYR A 26 2.58 9.48 -6.46
C TYR A 26 2.70 9.78 -4.96
N LYS A 27 2.77 11.07 -4.63
CA LYS A 27 2.90 11.49 -3.24
C LYS A 27 1.73 11.02 -2.38
N GLN A 28 0.51 11.12 -2.90
CA GLN A 28 -0.65 10.63 -2.16
C GLN A 28 -0.63 9.11 -2.01
N CYS A 29 -0.19 8.41 -3.05
CA CYS A 29 -0.07 6.96 -2.99
C CYS A 29 0.91 6.55 -1.88
N VAL A 30 2.07 7.19 -1.83
CA VAL A 30 3.09 6.92 -0.82
C VAL A 30 2.54 7.24 0.58
N TYR A 31 1.87 8.37 0.72
CA TYR A 31 1.29 8.75 2.00
C TYR A 31 0.33 7.70 2.53
N HIS A 32 -0.58 7.24 1.69
CA HIS A 32 -1.54 6.22 2.10
C HIS A 32 -0.86 4.88 2.37
N GLY A 33 0.17 4.56 1.59
CA GLY A 33 0.95 3.36 1.83
C GLY A 33 1.58 3.35 3.21
N GLU A 34 2.19 4.47 3.58
CA GLU A 34 2.80 4.60 4.90
C GLU A 34 1.76 4.51 6.02
N GLN A 35 0.58 5.09 5.82
CA GLN A 35 -0.49 5.00 6.81
C GLN A 35 -0.94 3.56 7.02
N ILE A 36 -1.13 2.82 5.95
CA ILE A 36 -1.53 1.42 6.04
C ILE A 36 -0.48 0.59 6.74
N MET A 37 0.79 0.79 6.38
CA MET A 37 1.90 0.08 7.02
C MET A 37 1.93 0.34 8.52
N GLU A 38 1.80 1.61 8.90
CA GLU A 38 1.82 1.99 10.30
C GLU A 38 0.67 1.35 11.09
N GLU A 39 -0.54 1.43 10.54
CA GLU A 39 -1.70 0.84 11.21
C GLU A 39 -1.56 -0.66 11.38
N ARG A 40 -1.05 -1.34 10.37
CA ARG A 40 -0.87 -2.79 10.44
C ARG A 40 0.20 -3.19 11.44
N MET A 41 1.26 -2.38 11.55
CA MET A 41 2.32 -2.65 12.51
C MET A 41 1.89 -2.43 13.96
N LYS A 42 0.89 -1.57 14.17
CA LYS A 42 0.35 -1.33 15.51
C LYS A 42 -0.62 -2.40 15.95
N SER A 43 -1.10 -3.22 15.04
CA SER A 43 -2.03 -4.29 15.37
C SER A 43 -1.32 -5.36 16.20
N ARG A 44 -1.98 -5.80 17.26
CA ARG A 44 -1.37 -6.71 18.22
C ARG A 44 -0.99 -8.07 17.65
N ASN A 45 -1.85 -8.64 16.85
CA ASN A 45 -1.62 -9.97 16.29
C ASN A 45 -2.12 -10.02 14.87
N PRO A 46 -1.51 -9.25 13.97
CA PRO A 46 -1.92 -9.34 12.57
C PRO A 46 -1.58 -10.73 12.04
N PRO A 47 -2.51 -11.38 11.35
CA PRO A 47 -2.21 -12.68 10.78
C PRO A 47 -1.08 -12.62 9.76
N ARG A 48 -0.85 -11.45 9.19
CA ARG A 48 0.22 -11.22 8.21
C ARG A 48 0.70 -9.79 8.34
N LEU A 49 2.02 -9.64 8.52
CA LEU A 49 2.62 -8.32 8.61
C LEU A 49 3.06 -7.86 7.23
N PRO A 50 2.70 -6.64 6.83
CA PRO A 50 3.22 -6.09 5.58
C PRO A 50 4.70 -5.79 5.72
N THR A 51 5.47 -6.12 4.68
CA THR A 51 6.91 -5.85 4.67
C THR A 51 7.25 -4.61 3.86
N ARG A 52 6.46 -4.31 2.84
CA ARG A 52 6.68 -3.13 2.02
C ARG A 52 5.42 -2.81 1.22
N TYR A 53 5.43 -1.65 0.60
CA TYR A 53 4.38 -1.26 -0.31
C TYR A 53 5.00 -0.72 -1.59
N GLU A 54 4.20 -0.68 -2.64
CA GLU A 54 4.66 -0.19 -3.92
C GLU A 54 3.57 0.62 -4.59
N CYS A 55 3.95 1.76 -5.17
CA CYS A 55 3.05 2.61 -5.93
C CYS A 55 3.44 2.50 -7.40
N LYS A 56 2.54 1.98 -8.20
CA LYS A 56 2.75 1.83 -9.63
C LYS A 56 1.81 2.72 -10.42
N GLU A 57 2.32 3.33 -11.47
CA GLU A 57 1.49 4.07 -12.39
C GLU A 57 0.62 3.10 -13.16
N LYS A 58 -0.63 3.47 -13.25
CA LYS A 58 -1.59 2.63 -13.94
C LYS A 58 -1.42 2.65 -15.46
#